data_a96b4ec711caaf4de36d9870ac14bcad
#
_entry.id   a96b4ec711caaf4de36d9870ac14bcad
#
_cell.length_a   1.000
_cell.length_b   1.000
_cell.length_c   1.000
_cell.angle_alpha   90.00
_cell.angle_beta   90.00
_cell.angle_gamma   90.00
#
_symmetry.space_group_name_H-M   'P 1'
#
loop_
_entity.id
_entity.type
_entity.pdbx_description
1 polymer ?
#
loop_
_entity_poly.entity_id
_entity_poly.type
_entity_poly.pdbx_seq_one_letter_code
_entity_poly.pdbx_strand_id
1 'polypeptide(L)'
;MKETQQWTSKIGFVLAAAGAAVGLGAIWKFPYVAGNGGGGAFFLVFLLLTLFIGMPLLLAEFVIGRSTQKEAVTAYKVLVPNSKVYPWIGRMGVVTCFSVLSFYSVVGGWILLYLYYSVTGSFWNGVVDYGQLFGETISNPVSAIGAQFIFMLCTIFVVSKGVEKGIEKASKYMMPLLFILFVAIIVRALTLDGAFAGVEFFLKPDFSKLTADTILYAMGQSFFSLTVGASVMVTYSSYLKKEEHLAKSATSIVSLTVFITVLAGLAIFPAIFALGVKPTEGPGLLFIVLPAVFAKIPFGQFFFIMFLVLFFFATLTSAISMLEIVVASVAKDNEKKRPSASLLIGILIFAVGIPSALSFGIMSDVKIFGKTFFDLVDFSVSNVLLPLGVLAISLFVPNKMSKEMLMKELEVTETKGKTLFNIWFFLLRYVIPVTVIIVFLNAIGVFKMFA
;
A
#
# COMPACT_ATOMS: atom_id res chain seq x y z
N MET A 1 -26.64 9.42 22.67
CA MET A 1 -25.67 9.97 21.69
C MET A 1 -25.11 8.81 20.89
N LYS A 2 -25.12 8.86 19.55
CA LYS A 2 -24.47 7.83 18.73
C LYS A 2 -22.97 8.00 18.96
N GLU A 3 -22.31 6.98 19.50
CA GLU A 3 -20.84 6.93 19.55
C GLU A 3 -20.33 6.85 18.12
N THR A 4 -19.85 7.94 17.57
CA THR A 4 -19.17 7.96 16.27
C THR A 4 -17.74 7.48 16.50
N GLN A 5 -17.29 6.54 15.64
CA GLN A 5 -15.89 6.07 15.66
C GLN A 5 -14.95 7.26 15.53
N GLN A 6 -13.96 7.35 16.39
CA GLN A 6 -12.94 8.41 16.38
C GLN A 6 -11.58 7.85 16.77
N TRP A 7 -10.52 8.44 16.23
CA TRP A 7 -9.17 8.19 16.71
C TRP A 7 -8.98 8.74 18.11
N THR A 8 -8.39 7.96 19.01
CA THR A 8 -8.13 8.41 20.38
C THR A 8 -6.96 9.38 20.46
N SER A 9 -6.02 9.28 19.49
CA SER A 9 -4.82 10.10 19.45
C SER A 9 -4.35 10.39 18.03
N LYS A 10 -3.69 11.54 17.83
CA LYS A 10 -3.01 11.90 16.58
C LYS A 10 -1.99 10.84 16.18
N ILE A 11 -1.20 10.34 17.14
CA ILE A 11 -0.18 9.30 16.89
C ILE A 11 -0.86 8.03 16.39
N GLY A 12 -1.99 7.62 16.97
CA GLY A 12 -2.76 6.47 16.54
C GLY A 12 -3.23 6.60 15.08
N PHE A 13 -3.75 7.76 14.70
CA PHE A 13 -4.11 8.05 13.31
C PHE A 13 -2.91 7.99 12.37
N VAL A 14 -1.80 8.67 12.71
CA VAL A 14 -0.58 8.71 11.88
C VAL A 14 -0.01 7.31 11.68
N LEU A 15 0.08 6.51 12.74
CA LEU A 15 0.58 5.13 12.65
C LEU A 15 -0.36 4.22 11.84
N ALA A 16 -1.68 4.38 12.00
CA ALA A 16 -2.64 3.60 11.22
C ALA A 16 -2.61 3.98 9.72
N ALA A 17 -2.57 5.28 9.42
CA ALA A 17 -2.50 5.76 8.04
C ALA A 17 -1.14 5.43 7.37
N ALA A 18 -0.02 5.55 8.10
CA ALA A 18 1.28 5.09 7.63
C ALA A 18 1.31 3.57 7.44
N GLY A 19 0.70 2.80 8.36
CA GLY A 19 0.55 1.35 8.23
C GLY A 19 -0.30 0.95 7.02
N ALA A 20 -1.31 1.73 6.67
CA ALA A 20 -2.07 1.55 5.43
C ALA A 20 -1.19 1.76 4.19
N ALA A 21 -0.28 2.74 4.25
CA ALA A 21 0.63 3.11 3.18
C ALA A 21 1.84 2.15 3.05
N VAL A 22 2.32 1.61 4.18
CA VAL A 22 3.50 0.73 4.26
C VAL A 22 3.06 -0.73 4.16
N GLY A 23 2.68 -1.19 2.99
CA GLY A 23 2.32 -2.59 2.75
C GLY A 23 3.26 -3.27 1.76
N LEU A 24 2.69 -4.14 0.93
CA LEU A 24 3.39 -4.78 -0.20
C LEU A 24 4.05 -3.74 -1.13
N GLY A 25 3.50 -2.53 -1.19
CA GLY A 25 4.03 -1.45 -1.99
C GLY A 25 5.46 -1.05 -1.63
N ALA A 26 5.73 -0.82 -0.37
CA ALA A 26 7.04 -0.36 0.10
C ALA A 26 8.06 -1.49 0.27
N ILE A 27 7.62 -2.68 0.71
CA ILE A 27 8.53 -3.77 1.08
C ILE A 27 8.72 -4.77 -0.07
N TRP A 28 7.71 -4.98 -0.90
CA TRP A 28 7.75 -5.94 -2.01
C TRP A 28 7.95 -5.26 -3.36
N LYS A 29 6.99 -4.40 -3.76
CA LYS A 29 6.96 -3.81 -5.12
C LYS A 29 8.08 -2.81 -5.33
N PHE A 30 8.32 -1.93 -4.35
CA PHE A 30 9.35 -0.89 -4.44
C PHE A 30 10.77 -1.44 -4.67
N PRO A 31 11.30 -2.43 -3.91
CA PRO A 31 12.65 -2.92 -4.12
C PRO A 31 12.90 -3.48 -5.51
N TYR A 32 12.00 -4.30 -6.06
CA TYR A 32 12.24 -4.86 -7.39
C TYR A 32 12.09 -3.81 -8.50
N VAL A 33 11.16 -2.86 -8.38
CA VAL A 33 11.01 -1.78 -9.36
C VAL A 33 12.21 -0.83 -9.29
N ALA A 34 12.70 -0.49 -8.09
CA ALA A 34 13.91 0.29 -7.91
C ALA A 34 15.15 -0.44 -8.44
N GLY A 35 15.21 -1.77 -8.25
CA GLY A 35 16.27 -2.61 -8.80
C GLY A 35 16.37 -2.52 -10.31
N ASN A 36 15.24 -2.58 -11.01
CA ASN A 36 15.16 -2.42 -12.48
C ASN A 36 15.34 -0.97 -12.93
N GLY A 37 14.93 0.00 -12.12
CA GLY A 37 14.89 1.42 -12.45
C GLY A 37 16.17 2.21 -12.12
N GLY A 38 17.29 1.54 -11.79
CA GLY A 38 18.55 2.20 -11.48
C GLY A 38 18.72 2.68 -10.02
N GLY A 39 18.08 1.99 -9.08
CA GLY A 39 18.32 2.18 -7.64
C GLY A 39 18.05 3.59 -7.14
N GLY A 40 19.10 4.32 -6.81
CA GLY A 40 19.01 5.67 -6.23
C GLY A 40 18.35 6.71 -7.13
N ALA A 41 18.49 6.61 -8.45
CA ALA A 41 17.82 7.53 -9.37
C ALA A 41 16.30 7.30 -9.36
N PHE A 42 15.86 6.04 -9.36
CA PHE A 42 14.45 5.70 -9.20
C PHE A 42 13.90 6.21 -7.85
N PHE A 43 14.64 5.96 -6.76
CA PHE A 43 14.23 6.41 -5.43
C PHE A 43 14.06 7.93 -5.36
N LEU A 44 14.99 8.71 -5.96
CA LEU A 44 14.88 10.16 -5.99
C LEU A 44 13.64 10.64 -6.76
N VAL A 45 13.38 10.04 -7.94
CA VAL A 45 12.16 10.36 -8.72
C VAL A 45 10.90 9.97 -7.94
N PHE A 46 10.87 8.79 -7.33
CA PHE A 46 9.78 8.36 -6.45
C PHE A 46 9.55 9.33 -5.29
N LEU A 47 10.63 9.80 -4.64
CA LEU A 47 10.55 10.78 -3.54
C LEU A 47 9.93 12.09 -4.01
N LEU A 48 10.40 12.64 -5.13
CA LEU A 48 9.86 13.88 -5.70
C LEU A 48 8.38 13.73 -6.08
N LEU A 49 8.01 12.65 -6.74
CA LEU A 49 6.62 12.38 -7.12
C LEU A 49 5.73 12.17 -5.89
N THR A 50 6.24 11.53 -4.85
CA THR A 50 5.51 11.33 -3.59
C THR A 50 5.26 12.68 -2.88
N LEU A 51 6.22 13.60 -2.89
CA LEU A 51 6.07 14.91 -2.28
C LEU A 51 5.18 15.87 -3.10
N PHE A 52 5.37 15.91 -4.43
CA PHE A 52 4.70 16.92 -5.27
C PHE A 52 3.36 16.45 -5.88
N ILE A 53 3.12 15.15 -5.91
CA ILE A 53 1.86 14.57 -6.46
C ILE A 53 1.13 13.77 -5.38
N GLY A 54 1.80 12.85 -4.71
CA GLY A 54 1.20 11.97 -3.72
C GLY A 54 0.68 12.72 -2.49
N MET A 55 1.51 13.59 -1.90
CA MET A 55 1.12 14.37 -0.71
C MET A 55 -0.04 15.34 -0.97
N PRO A 56 -0.11 16.10 -2.08
CA PRO A 56 -1.29 16.89 -2.41
C PRO A 56 -2.57 16.09 -2.52
N LEU A 57 -2.52 14.88 -3.08
CA LEU A 57 -3.67 13.98 -3.17
C LEU A 57 -4.09 13.44 -1.81
N LEU A 58 -3.12 13.03 -0.98
CA LEU A 58 -3.38 12.60 0.40
C LEU A 58 -4.11 13.69 1.18
N LEU A 59 -3.65 14.93 1.05
CA LEU A 59 -4.28 16.08 1.70
C LEU A 59 -5.69 16.34 1.15
N ALA A 60 -5.92 16.13 -0.14
CA ALA A 60 -7.24 16.23 -0.76
C ALA A 60 -8.22 15.20 -0.19
N GLU A 61 -7.79 13.93 -0.05
CA GLU A 61 -8.60 12.90 0.60
C GLU A 61 -8.90 13.25 2.07
N PHE A 62 -7.92 13.79 2.80
CA PHE A 62 -8.12 14.22 4.18
C PHE A 62 -9.15 15.32 4.32
N VAL A 63 -9.13 16.31 3.45
CA VAL A 63 -10.11 17.40 3.47
C VAL A 63 -11.52 16.86 3.21
N ILE A 64 -11.70 15.94 2.25
CA ILE A 64 -13.01 15.32 1.97
C ILE A 64 -13.54 14.59 3.21
N GLY A 65 -12.73 13.71 3.80
CA GLY A 65 -13.17 12.89 4.94
C GLY A 65 -13.44 13.70 6.20
N ARG A 66 -12.49 14.58 6.62
CA ARG A 66 -12.64 15.37 7.84
C ARG A 66 -13.75 16.41 7.72
N SER A 67 -13.93 17.04 6.58
CA SER A 67 -14.98 18.06 6.40
C SER A 67 -16.38 17.49 6.58
N THR A 68 -16.59 16.26 6.11
CA THR A 68 -17.88 15.58 6.14
C THR A 68 -18.10 14.67 7.34
N GLN A 69 -17.02 14.15 7.96
CA GLN A 69 -17.06 13.09 8.99
C GLN A 69 -17.93 11.90 8.58
N LYS A 70 -17.84 11.52 7.30
CA LYS A 70 -18.56 10.40 6.73
C LYS A 70 -17.59 9.51 5.94
N GLU A 71 -17.95 8.22 5.84
CA GLU A 71 -17.23 7.24 5.03
C GLU A 71 -17.22 7.65 3.54
N ALA A 72 -16.33 7.02 2.76
CA ALA A 72 -15.99 7.45 1.41
C ALA A 72 -17.20 7.71 0.50
N VAL A 73 -18.23 6.86 0.51
CA VAL A 73 -19.40 7.00 -0.39
C VAL A 73 -20.29 8.14 0.05
N THR A 74 -20.59 8.23 1.34
CA THR A 74 -21.48 9.26 1.90
C THR A 74 -20.82 10.63 1.90
N ALA A 75 -19.48 10.70 2.04
CA ALA A 75 -18.74 11.97 2.01
C ALA A 75 -19.03 12.76 0.71
N TYR A 76 -18.91 12.14 -0.44
CA TYR A 76 -19.20 12.81 -1.71
C TYR A 76 -20.68 13.19 -1.87
N LYS A 77 -21.58 12.38 -1.30
CA LYS A 77 -23.03 12.70 -1.29
C LYS A 77 -23.35 13.92 -0.44
N VAL A 78 -22.66 14.10 0.69
CA VAL A 78 -22.81 15.26 1.58
C VAL A 78 -22.28 16.53 0.92
N LEU A 79 -21.13 16.44 0.25
CA LEU A 79 -20.51 17.60 -0.42
C LEU A 79 -21.30 18.07 -1.65
N VAL A 80 -21.97 17.16 -2.37
CA VAL A 80 -22.77 17.50 -3.56
C VAL A 80 -24.11 16.73 -3.51
N PRO A 81 -25.09 17.17 -2.67
CA PRO A 81 -26.30 16.38 -2.38
C PRO A 81 -27.17 16.07 -3.59
N ASN A 82 -27.22 16.95 -4.58
CA ASN A 82 -28.08 16.83 -5.75
C ASN A 82 -27.45 16.00 -6.89
N SER A 83 -26.24 15.46 -6.69
CA SER A 83 -25.54 14.69 -7.71
C SER A 83 -25.66 13.20 -7.49
N LYS A 84 -26.01 12.46 -8.54
CA LYS A 84 -25.96 11.00 -8.59
C LYS A 84 -24.57 10.48 -9.01
N VAL A 85 -23.71 11.34 -9.59
CA VAL A 85 -22.42 10.97 -10.18
C VAL A 85 -21.30 10.93 -9.14
N TYR A 86 -21.14 11.98 -8.31
CA TYR A 86 -20.00 12.08 -7.40
C TYR A 86 -19.91 10.97 -6.34
N PRO A 87 -21.00 10.40 -5.81
CA PRO A 87 -20.92 9.22 -4.94
C PRO A 87 -20.25 8.00 -5.59
N TRP A 88 -20.17 7.95 -6.93
CA TRP A 88 -19.45 6.89 -7.63
C TRP A 88 -17.94 6.93 -7.40
N ILE A 89 -17.36 8.10 -7.09
CA ILE A 89 -15.94 8.21 -6.73
C ILE A 89 -15.67 7.35 -5.47
N GLY A 90 -16.49 7.53 -4.43
CA GLY A 90 -16.37 6.71 -3.21
C GLY A 90 -16.67 5.22 -3.45
N ARG A 91 -17.69 4.90 -4.28
CA ARG A 91 -17.98 3.51 -4.66
C ARG A 91 -16.82 2.86 -5.41
N MET A 92 -16.20 3.60 -6.33
CA MET A 92 -15.01 3.13 -7.04
C MET A 92 -13.86 2.84 -6.07
N GLY A 93 -13.63 3.71 -5.06
CA GLY A 93 -12.67 3.44 -4.00
C GLY A 93 -12.98 2.16 -3.22
N VAL A 94 -14.25 1.94 -2.86
CA VAL A 94 -14.71 0.71 -2.19
C VAL A 94 -14.45 -0.53 -3.06
N VAL A 95 -14.80 -0.48 -4.35
CA VAL A 95 -14.55 -1.57 -5.31
C VAL A 95 -13.05 -1.81 -5.48
N THR A 96 -12.27 -0.74 -5.57
CA THR A 96 -10.80 -0.82 -5.65
C THR A 96 -10.23 -1.56 -4.45
N CYS A 97 -10.57 -1.16 -3.22
CA CYS A 97 -10.09 -1.82 -2.01
C CYS A 97 -10.56 -3.26 -1.88
N PHE A 98 -11.80 -3.56 -2.26
CA PHE A 98 -12.32 -4.92 -2.32
C PHE A 98 -11.48 -5.79 -3.27
N SER A 99 -11.23 -5.29 -4.49
CA SER A 99 -10.46 -6.00 -5.51
C SER A 99 -8.99 -6.15 -5.10
N VAL A 100 -8.35 -5.08 -4.55
CA VAL A 100 -6.98 -5.21 -4.02
C VAL A 100 -6.92 -6.30 -2.97
N LEU A 101 -7.78 -6.25 -1.95
CA LEU A 101 -7.69 -7.17 -0.82
C LEU A 101 -7.96 -8.62 -1.24
N SER A 102 -8.71 -8.87 -2.32
CA SER A 102 -8.97 -10.21 -2.82
C SER A 102 -7.69 -10.93 -3.27
N PHE A 103 -6.77 -10.27 -4.01
CA PHE A 103 -5.49 -10.88 -4.38
C PHE A 103 -4.38 -10.61 -3.36
N TYR A 104 -4.42 -9.49 -2.66
CA TYR A 104 -3.47 -9.11 -1.63
C TYR A 104 -3.44 -10.10 -0.46
N SER A 105 -4.61 -10.64 -0.09
CA SER A 105 -4.74 -11.67 0.94
C SER A 105 -4.05 -12.98 0.56
N VAL A 106 -3.92 -13.28 -0.73
CA VAL A 106 -3.17 -14.44 -1.22
C VAL A 106 -1.67 -14.29 -0.90
N VAL A 107 -1.12 -13.12 -1.18
CA VAL A 107 0.28 -12.81 -0.84
C VAL A 107 0.49 -12.81 0.68
N GLY A 108 -0.48 -12.28 1.45
CA GLY A 108 -0.49 -12.39 2.91
C GLY A 108 -0.46 -13.85 3.38
N GLY A 109 -1.16 -14.74 2.69
CA GLY A 109 -1.12 -16.18 2.90
C GLY A 109 0.25 -16.79 2.63
N TRP A 110 0.92 -16.38 1.53
CA TRP A 110 2.29 -16.85 1.24
C TRP A 110 3.27 -16.48 2.33
N ILE A 111 3.16 -15.28 2.90
CA ILE A 111 4.01 -14.84 4.02
C ILE A 111 3.80 -15.77 5.23
N LEU A 112 2.56 -16.15 5.54
CA LEU A 112 2.25 -17.08 6.63
C LEU A 112 2.83 -18.48 6.37
N LEU A 113 2.75 -19.00 5.15
CA LEU A 113 3.35 -20.29 4.79
C LEU A 113 4.87 -20.25 4.93
N TYR A 114 5.50 -19.18 4.47
CA TYR A 114 6.94 -18.98 4.61
C TYR A 114 7.37 -18.86 6.06
N LEU A 115 6.58 -18.17 6.88
CA LEU A 115 6.81 -18.11 8.32
C LEU A 115 6.71 -19.50 8.96
N TYR A 116 5.70 -20.28 8.60
CA TYR A 116 5.55 -21.67 9.04
C TYR A 116 6.75 -22.52 8.65
N TYR A 117 7.17 -22.51 7.38
CA TYR A 117 8.34 -23.28 6.89
C TYR A 117 9.65 -22.83 7.55
N SER A 118 9.79 -21.53 7.84
CA SER A 118 10.98 -21.01 8.51
C SER A 118 11.06 -21.46 9.97
N VAL A 119 9.94 -21.46 10.69
CA VAL A 119 9.88 -21.88 12.10
C VAL A 119 10.05 -23.38 12.23
N THR A 120 9.44 -24.17 11.33
CA THR A 120 9.55 -25.65 11.35
C THR A 120 10.89 -26.17 10.85
N GLY A 121 11.75 -25.30 10.29
CA GLY A 121 13.07 -25.67 9.81
C GLY A 121 13.08 -26.24 8.39
N SER A 122 11.93 -26.30 7.70
CA SER A 122 11.82 -26.88 6.34
C SER A 122 12.69 -26.16 5.29
N PHE A 123 13.00 -24.89 5.50
CA PHE A 123 13.90 -24.11 4.64
C PHE A 123 15.39 -24.40 4.83
N TRP A 124 15.77 -25.09 5.92
CA TRP A 124 17.16 -25.16 6.37
C TRP A 124 17.71 -26.59 6.32
N ASN A 125 16.92 -27.55 5.86
CA ASN A 125 17.28 -28.95 5.78
C ASN A 125 17.84 -29.30 4.38
N GLY A 126 19.18 -29.24 4.24
CA GLY A 126 19.88 -29.65 3.00
C GLY A 126 20.00 -28.53 1.93
N VAL A 127 20.23 -28.93 0.69
CA VAL A 127 20.28 -28.03 -0.47
C VAL A 127 18.84 -27.78 -0.91
N VAL A 128 18.34 -26.57 -0.70
CA VAL A 128 16.98 -26.17 -1.05
C VAL A 128 16.99 -25.35 -2.33
N ASP A 129 16.24 -25.78 -3.34
CA ASP A 129 15.89 -24.94 -4.48
C ASP A 129 14.69 -24.07 -4.10
N TYR A 130 14.97 -22.81 -3.76
CA TYR A 130 13.94 -21.85 -3.33
C TYR A 130 12.97 -21.47 -4.45
N GLY A 131 13.37 -21.60 -5.73
CA GLY A 131 12.50 -21.40 -6.88
C GLY A 131 11.45 -22.50 -6.99
N GLN A 132 11.88 -23.76 -6.90
CA GLN A 132 10.99 -24.91 -6.87
C GLN A 132 10.07 -24.86 -5.65
N LEU A 133 10.61 -24.60 -4.46
CA LEU A 133 9.84 -24.51 -3.23
C LEU A 133 8.76 -23.41 -3.29
N PHE A 134 9.09 -22.26 -3.86
CA PHE A 134 8.11 -21.21 -4.09
C PHE A 134 7.02 -21.68 -5.05
N GLY A 135 7.40 -22.25 -6.20
CA GLY A 135 6.45 -22.79 -7.17
C GLY A 135 5.50 -23.82 -6.56
N GLU A 136 6.03 -24.78 -5.80
CA GLU A 136 5.22 -25.80 -5.11
C GLU A 136 4.30 -25.19 -4.04
N THR A 137 4.79 -24.19 -3.31
CA THR A 137 4.02 -23.51 -2.26
C THR A 137 2.81 -22.77 -2.84
N ILE A 138 3.01 -21.99 -3.91
CA ILE A 138 1.94 -21.17 -4.49
C ILE A 138 0.99 -21.97 -5.39
N SER A 139 1.44 -23.11 -5.92
CA SER A 139 0.62 -23.98 -6.78
C SER A 139 -0.26 -24.96 -6.00
N ASN A 140 0.05 -25.22 -4.73
CA ASN A 140 -0.75 -26.14 -3.90
C ASN A 140 -2.06 -25.47 -3.45
N PRO A 141 -3.24 -25.92 -3.94
CA PRO A 141 -4.51 -25.25 -3.68
C PRO A 141 -4.88 -25.22 -2.20
N VAL A 142 -4.63 -26.32 -1.48
CA VAL A 142 -5.02 -26.44 -0.06
C VAL A 142 -4.22 -25.48 0.81
N SER A 143 -2.90 -25.45 0.61
CA SER A 143 -2.01 -24.54 1.35
C SER A 143 -2.29 -23.08 1.02
N ALA A 144 -2.44 -22.75 -0.26
CA ALA A 144 -2.66 -21.36 -0.71
C ALA A 144 -3.99 -20.80 -0.19
N ILE A 145 -5.10 -21.55 -0.35
CA ILE A 145 -6.43 -21.14 0.12
C ILE A 145 -6.47 -21.13 1.66
N GLY A 146 -5.92 -22.14 2.32
CA GLY A 146 -5.89 -22.23 3.78
C GLY A 146 -5.12 -21.07 4.42
N ALA A 147 -3.97 -20.72 3.89
CA ALA A 147 -3.16 -19.62 4.38
C ALA A 147 -3.81 -18.25 4.09
N GLN A 148 -4.40 -18.06 2.90
CA GLN A 148 -5.22 -16.89 2.58
C GLN A 148 -6.37 -16.73 3.57
N PHE A 149 -7.06 -17.82 3.91
CA PHE A 149 -8.15 -17.81 4.88
C PHE A 149 -7.69 -17.34 6.26
N ILE A 150 -6.56 -17.89 6.75
CA ILE A 150 -5.98 -17.49 8.05
C ILE A 150 -5.62 -16.00 8.05
N PHE A 151 -4.99 -15.52 6.98
CA PHE A 151 -4.67 -14.09 6.83
C PHE A 151 -5.91 -13.21 6.87
N MET A 152 -6.98 -13.62 6.16
CA MET A 152 -8.25 -12.89 6.16
C MET A 152 -8.92 -12.92 7.54
N LEU A 153 -8.87 -14.04 8.28
CA LEU A 153 -9.37 -14.10 9.66
C LEU A 153 -8.66 -13.10 10.57
N CYS A 154 -7.32 -12.96 10.48
CA CYS A 154 -6.57 -11.95 11.23
C CYS A 154 -7.05 -10.53 10.89
N THR A 155 -7.26 -10.24 9.61
CA THR A 155 -7.74 -8.94 9.14
C THR A 155 -9.16 -8.66 9.65
N ILE A 156 -10.09 -9.61 9.50
CA ILE A 156 -11.48 -9.53 9.98
C ILE A 156 -11.51 -9.29 11.49
N PHE A 157 -10.71 -10.04 12.25
CA PHE A 157 -10.65 -9.93 13.70
C PHE A 157 -10.29 -8.51 14.17
N VAL A 158 -9.31 -7.87 13.54
CA VAL A 158 -8.91 -6.51 13.90
C VAL A 158 -10.00 -5.51 13.51
N VAL A 159 -10.52 -5.55 12.27
CA VAL A 159 -11.51 -4.59 11.77
C VAL A 159 -12.84 -4.72 12.52
N SER A 160 -13.25 -5.93 12.90
CA SER A 160 -14.49 -6.16 13.66
C SER A 160 -14.53 -5.44 15.02
N LYS A 161 -13.35 -5.17 15.62
CA LYS A 161 -13.24 -4.45 16.90
C LYS A 161 -13.36 -2.93 16.78
N GLY A 162 -13.46 -2.39 15.56
CA GLY A 162 -13.60 -0.97 15.32
C GLY A 162 -12.28 -0.19 15.26
N VAL A 163 -12.40 1.12 15.14
CA VAL A 163 -11.24 2.00 14.92
C VAL A 163 -10.34 2.04 16.16
N GLU A 164 -10.88 2.37 17.32
CA GLU A 164 -10.13 2.54 18.56
C GLU A 164 -9.52 1.23 19.06
N LYS A 165 -10.37 0.22 19.32
CA LYS A 165 -9.98 -1.05 19.97
C LYS A 165 -9.34 -2.05 19.02
N GLY A 166 -9.53 -1.88 17.72
CA GLY A 166 -9.00 -2.72 16.66
C GLY A 166 -7.84 -2.05 15.93
N ILE A 167 -8.16 -1.18 14.98
CA ILE A 167 -7.20 -0.61 14.02
C ILE A 167 -6.11 0.21 14.70
N GLU A 168 -6.49 1.16 15.55
CA GLU A 168 -5.54 2.04 16.24
C GLU A 168 -4.64 1.24 17.19
N LYS A 169 -5.25 0.33 17.97
CA LYS A 169 -4.49 -0.52 18.89
C LYS A 169 -3.50 -1.41 18.15
N ALA A 170 -3.93 -2.09 17.08
CA ALA A 170 -3.05 -2.93 16.27
C ALA A 170 -1.89 -2.10 15.68
N SER A 171 -2.18 -0.95 15.09
CA SER A 171 -1.16 -0.08 14.49
C SER A 171 -0.15 0.47 15.51
N LYS A 172 -0.61 0.82 16.72
CA LYS A 172 0.27 1.30 17.81
C LYS A 172 1.31 0.26 18.25
N TYR A 173 1.03 -1.04 18.12
CA TYR A 173 2.00 -2.10 18.44
C TYR A 173 2.79 -2.54 17.21
N MET A 174 2.11 -2.75 16.08
CA MET A 174 2.74 -3.32 14.90
C MET A 174 3.74 -2.37 14.24
N MET A 175 3.43 -1.07 14.17
CA MET A 175 4.30 -0.10 13.49
C MET A 175 5.65 0.14 14.21
N PRO A 176 5.69 0.38 15.55
CA PRO A 176 6.97 0.47 16.25
C PRO A 176 7.78 -0.82 16.19
N LEU A 177 7.11 -1.99 16.31
CA LEU A 177 7.80 -3.27 16.22
C LEU A 177 8.38 -3.51 14.83
N LEU A 178 7.63 -3.17 13.77
CA LEU A 178 8.10 -3.17 12.39
C LEU A 178 9.38 -2.33 12.23
N PHE A 179 9.41 -1.15 12.81
CA PHE A 179 10.59 -0.28 12.81
C PHE A 179 11.79 -0.92 13.49
N ILE A 180 11.60 -1.49 14.69
CA ILE A 180 12.68 -2.19 15.44
C ILE A 180 13.22 -3.37 14.63
N LEU A 181 12.34 -4.16 14.01
CA LEU A 181 12.74 -5.29 13.18
C LEU A 181 13.53 -4.83 11.94
N PHE A 182 13.13 -3.72 11.29
CA PHE A 182 13.91 -3.14 10.19
C PHE A 182 15.32 -2.78 10.63
N VAL A 183 15.47 -2.06 11.75
CA VAL A 183 16.79 -1.66 12.26
C VAL A 183 17.66 -2.89 12.51
N ALA A 184 17.13 -3.93 13.15
CA ALA A 184 17.87 -5.15 13.40
C ALA A 184 18.34 -5.85 12.11
N ILE A 185 17.47 -5.94 11.10
CA ILE A 185 17.78 -6.54 9.80
C ILE A 185 18.82 -5.69 9.04
N ILE A 186 18.69 -4.37 9.07
CA ILE A 186 19.66 -3.45 8.43
C ILE A 186 21.03 -3.60 9.06
N VAL A 187 21.12 -3.58 10.40
CA VAL A 187 22.40 -3.79 11.09
C VAL A 187 23.03 -5.11 10.63
N ARG A 188 22.24 -6.18 10.56
CA ARG A 188 22.75 -7.48 10.09
C ARG A 188 23.16 -7.45 8.63
N ALA A 189 22.36 -6.85 7.75
CA ALA A 189 22.67 -6.74 6.32
C ALA A 189 23.98 -5.98 6.06
N LEU A 190 24.21 -4.88 6.79
CA LEU A 190 25.41 -4.05 6.67
C LEU A 190 26.68 -4.71 7.18
N THR A 191 26.58 -5.77 8.01
CA THR A 191 27.75 -6.55 8.46
C THR A 191 28.21 -7.61 7.45
N LEU A 192 27.53 -7.77 6.33
CA LEU A 192 27.90 -8.73 5.28
C LEU A 192 29.00 -8.14 4.37
N ASP A 193 29.94 -9.01 3.96
CA ASP A 193 30.97 -8.62 3.01
C ASP A 193 30.33 -8.24 1.67
N GLY A 194 30.73 -7.08 1.13
CA GLY A 194 30.14 -6.55 -0.12
C GLY A 194 28.83 -5.79 0.02
N ALA A 195 28.24 -5.69 1.22
CA ALA A 195 26.98 -5.01 1.47
C ALA A 195 26.96 -3.54 1.04
N PHE A 196 28.11 -2.86 1.13
CA PHE A 196 28.23 -1.44 0.76
C PHE A 196 27.92 -1.14 -0.70
N ALA A 197 28.16 -2.09 -1.61
CA ALA A 197 27.77 -1.95 -3.02
C ALA A 197 26.22 -1.82 -3.17
N GLY A 198 25.45 -2.51 -2.32
CA GLY A 198 24.00 -2.36 -2.27
C GLY A 198 23.54 -1.02 -1.70
N VAL A 199 24.25 -0.49 -0.69
CA VAL A 199 23.99 0.86 -0.17
C VAL A 199 24.26 1.91 -1.26
N GLU A 200 25.41 1.81 -1.94
CA GLU A 200 25.77 2.72 -3.03
C GLU A 200 24.76 2.65 -4.18
N PHE A 201 24.36 1.46 -4.60
CA PHE A 201 23.32 1.27 -5.62
C PHE A 201 22.00 1.95 -5.25
N PHE A 202 21.58 1.85 -4.00
CA PHE A 202 20.28 2.37 -3.55
C PHE A 202 20.30 3.87 -3.28
N LEU A 203 21.40 4.43 -2.80
CA LEU A 203 21.47 5.83 -2.40
C LEU A 203 22.16 6.75 -3.41
N LYS A 204 23.02 6.21 -4.29
CA LYS A 204 23.73 7.00 -5.31
C LYS A 204 22.93 7.02 -6.62
N PRO A 205 22.42 8.20 -7.04
CA PRO A 205 21.61 8.28 -8.24
C PRO A 205 22.45 8.05 -9.50
N ASP A 206 22.05 7.08 -10.32
CA ASP A 206 22.56 6.88 -11.68
C ASP A 206 21.46 7.25 -12.69
N PHE A 207 21.48 8.51 -13.13
CA PHE A 207 20.47 9.04 -14.05
C PHE A 207 20.56 8.44 -15.46
N SER A 208 21.66 7.76 -15.83
CA SER A 208 21.81 7.13 -17.12
C SER A 208 20.83 5.97 -17.35
N LYS A 209 20.28 5.43 -16.24
CA LYS A 209 19.30 4.32 -16.25
C LYS A 209 17.85 4.80 -16.18
N LEU A 210 17.61 6.08 -16.05
CA LEU A 210 16.25 6.62 -16.05
C LEU A 210 15.66 6.62 -17.45
N THR A 211 14.54 5.93 -17.59
CA THR A 211 13.73 5.94 -18.81
C THR A 211 12.35 6.60 -18.51
N ALA A 212 11.63 6.94 -19.57
CA ALA A 212 10.25 7.42 -19.43
C ALA A 212 9.38 6.39 -18.66
N ASP A 213 9.54 5.10 -18.98
CA ASP A 213 8.83 4.02 -18.28
C ASP A 213 9.20 3.99 -16.79
N THR A 214 10.47 4.15 -16.44
CA THR A 214 10.92 4.19 -15.04
C THR A 214 10.25 5.33 -14.26
N ILE A 215 10.11 6.51 -14.87
CA ILE A 215 9.43 7.66 -14.25
C ILE A 215 7.94 7.38 -14.07
N LEU A 216 7.28 6.77 -15.05
CA LEU A 216 5.87 6.41 -14.99
C LEU A 216 5.62 5.31 -13.95
N TYR A 217 6.52 4.35 -13.83
CA TYR A 217 6.48 3.35 -12.75
C TYR A 217 6.65 3.98 -11.36
N ALA A 218 7.58 4.94 -11.22
CA ALA A 218 7.78 5.66 -9.96
C ALA A 218 6.53 6.44 -9.54
N MET A 219 5.77 6.96 -10.51
CA MET A 219 4.53 7.67 -10.25
C MET A 219 3.42 6.71 -9.80
N GLY A 220 3.20 5.60 -10.49
CA GLY A 220 2.28 4.56 -10.05
C GLY A 220 2.62 4.04 -8.66
N GLN A 221 3.92 3.84 -8.40
CA GLN A 221 4.43 3.44 -7.08
C GLN A 221 4.15 4.49 -6.00
N SER A 222 4.24 5.79 -6.30
CA SER A 222 3.90 6.86 -5.37
C SER A 222 2.42 6.83 -4.95
N PHE A 223 1.49 6.60 -5.90
CA PHE A 223 0.07 6.46 -5.60
C PHE A 223 -0.21 5.23 -4.73
N PHE A 224 0.38 4.11 -5.10
CA PHE A 224 0.23 2.86 -4.37
C PHE A 224 0.81 2.95 -2.95
N SER A 225 1.99 3.55 -2.79
CA SER A 225 2.67 3.69 -1.49
C SER A 225 1.96 4.65 -0.53
N LEU A 226 1.16 5.60 -1.00
CA LEU A 226 0.35 6.46 -0.14
C LEU A 226 -1.11 6.01 -0.06
N THR A 227 -1.48 4.95 -0.75
CA THR A 227 -2.85 4.41 -0.82
C THR A 227 -3.86 5.47 -1.26
N VAL A 228 -3.44 6.42 -2.12
CA VAL A 228 -4.29 7.48 -2.66
C VAL A 228 -5.04 7.02 -3.90
N GLY A 229 -6.22 7.61 -4.15
CA GLY A 229 -7.10 7.22 -5.26
C GLY A 229 -8.13 6.15 -4.90
N ALA A 230 -7.91 5.39 -3.82
CA ALA A 230 -8.84 4.38 -3.33
C ALA A 230 -9.79 4.89 -2.24
N SER A 231 -9.76 6.20 -1.93
CA SER A 231 -10.57 6.83 -0.87
C SER A 231 -10.40 6.19 0.53
N VAL A 232 -9.32 5.46 0.77
CA VAL A 232 -8.98 4.91 2.11
C VAL A 232 -8.77 6.06 3.08
N MET A 233 -8.03 7.08 2.66
CA MET A 233 -7.71 8.22 3.50
C MET A 233 -8.90 9.15 3.69
N VAL A 234 -9.89 9.14 2.78
CA VAL A 234 -11.21 9.77 3.02
C VAL A 234 -11.90 9.12 4.22
N THR A 235 -11.94 7.78 4.27
CA THR A 235 -12.55 7.07 5.40
C THR A 235 -11.77 7.27 6.68
N TYR A 236 -10.43 7.15 6.66
CA TYR A 236 -9.60 7.31 7.84
C TYR A 236 -9.65 8.73 8.44
N SER A 237 -9.65 9.75 7.57
CA SER A 237 -9.74 11.15 8.00
C SER A 237 -11.15 11.54 8.48
N SER A 238 -12.19 10.77 8.09
CA SER A 238 -13.54 11.00 8.62
C SER A 238 -13.66 10.71 10.12
N TYR A 239 -12.73 9.93 10.68
CA TYR A 239 -12.64 9.64 12.11
C TYR A 239 -11.77 10.64 12.89
N LEU A 240 -11.20 11.67 12.22
CA LEU A 240 -10.42 12.73 12.86
C LEU A 240 -11.33 13.75 13.56
N LYS A 241 -10.83 14.24 14.68
CA LYS A 241 -11.43 15.41 15.34
C LYS A 241 -11.19 16.67 14.50
N LYS A 242 -12.05 17.67 14.66
CA LYS A 242 -11.96 18.95 13.91
C LYS A 242 -10.71 19.77 14.25
N GLU A 243 -10.16 19.57 15.44
CA GLU A 243 -8.99 20.28 15.97
C GLU A 243 -7.65 19.77 15.39
N GLU A 244 -7.66 18.64 14.68
CA GLU A 244 -6.43 18.04 14.14
C GLU A 244 -5.93 18.78 12.89
N HIS A 245 -4.62 19.11 12.87
CA HIS A 245 -3.97 19.80 11.76
C HIS A 245 -3.70 18.85 10.59
N LEU A 246 -4.50 18.91 9.53
CA LEU A 246 -4.39 17.99 8.37
C LEU A 246 -3.03 18.05 7.69
N ALA A 247 -2.48 19.24 7.44
CA ALA A 247 -1.19 19.39 6.78
C ALA A 247 -0.05 18.76 7.58
N LYS A 248 -0.04 18.93 8.92
CA LYS A 248 0.96 18.29 9.79
C LYS A 248 0.82 16.77 9.79
N SER A 249 -0.41 16.27 9.80
CA SER A 249 -0.67 14.82 9.76
C SER A 249 -0.27 14.22 8.41
N ALA A 250 -0.58 14.89 7.29
CA ALA A 250 -0.15 14.46 5.96
C ALA A 250 1.38 14.42 5.86
N THR A 251 2.08 15.48 6.29
CA THR A 251 3.54 15.52 6.31
C THR A 251 4.12 14.38 7.16
N SER A 252 3.57 14.13 8.34
CA SER A 252 4.04 13.04 9.22
C SER A 252 3.88 11.67 8.56
N ILE A 253 2.75 11.42 7.90
CA ILE A 253 2.48 10.15 7.23
C ILE A 253 3.40 9.97 6.03
N VAL A 254 3.53 10.98 5.17
CA VAL A 254 4.42 10.92 4.01
C VAL A 254 5.87 10.72 4.44
N SER A 255 6.34 11.48 5.44
CA SER A 255 7.70 11.34 5.97
C SER A 255 7.95 9.94 6.54
N LEU A 256 6.99 9.39 7.29
CA LEU A 256 7.09 8.05 7.85
C LEU A 256 7.08 6.98 6.74
N THR A 257 6.23 7.12 5.72
CA THR A 257 6.17 6.21 4.58
C THR A 257 7.49 6.22 3.78
N VAL A 258 8.01 7.40 3.45
CA VAL A 258 9.30 7.55 2.77
C VAL A 258 10.43 6.96 3.62
N PHE A 259 10.45 7.25 4.91
CA PHE A 259 11.44 6.72 5.83
C PHE A 259 11.44 5.19 5.88
N ILE A 260 10.27 4.56 5.98
CA ILE A 260 10.15 3.09 5.95
C ILE A 260 10.56 2.53 4.57
N THR A 261 10.28 3.25 3.47
CA THR A 261 10.76 2.85 2.14
C THR A 261 12.30 2.85 2.07
N VAL A 262 12.95 3.85 2.69
CA VAL A 262 14.42 3.88 2.82
C VAL A 262 14.92 2.70 3.65
N LEU A 263 14.27 2.40 4.78
CA LEU A 263 14.64 1.25 5.61
C LEU A 263 14.48 -0.07 4.85
N ALA A 264 13.42 -0.23 4.07
CA ALA A 264 13.22 -1.42 3.23
C ALA A 264 14.33 -1.57 2.19
N GLY A 265 14.72 -0.49 1.51
CA GLY A 265 15.85 -0.48 0.58
C GLY A 265 17.17 -0.86 1.27
N LEU A 266 17.45 -0.25 2.43
CA LEU A 266 18.66 -0.55 3.21
C LEU A 266 18.68 -1.95 3.83
N ALA A 267 17.51 -2.56 4.06
CA ALA A 267 17.43 -3.96 4.51
C ALA A 267 17.67 -4.95 3.37
N ILE A 268 17.20 -4.64 2.15
CA ILE A 268 17.13 -5.59 1.03
C ILE A 268 18.36 -5.48 0.14
N PHE A 269 18.70 -4.28 -0.36
CA PHE A 269 19.81 -4.13 -1.34
C PHE A 269 21.17 -4.55 -0.82
N PRO A 270 21.61 -4.16 0.40
CA PRO A 270 22.89 -4.63 0.95
C PRO A 270 22.97 -6.16 1.05
N ALA A 271 21.87 -6.81 1.47
CA ALA A 271 21.81 -8.26 1.60
C ALA A 271 21.91 -8.98 0.24
N ILE A 272 21.25 -8.44 -0.80
CA ILE A 272 21.28 -9.00 -2.17
C ILE A 272 22.68 -8.84 -2.79
N PHE A 273 23.25 -7.63 -2.72
CA PHE A 273 24.55 -7.33 -3.31
C PHE A 273 25.70 -8.09 -2.64
N ALA A 274 25.63 -8.28 -1.31
CA ALA A 274 26.61 -9.09 -0.57
C ALA A 274 26.74 -10.52 -1.12
N LEU A 275 25.69 -11.05 -1.76
CA LEU A 275 25.70 -12.39 -2.33
C LEU A 275 25.81 -12.41 -3.86
N GLY A 276 26.08 -11.27 -4.50
CA GLY A 276 26.24 -11.16 -5.93
C GLY A 276 24.95 -11.43 -6.73
N VAL A 277 23.77 -11.32 -6.10
CA VAL A 277 22.48 -11.52 -6.75
C VAL A 277 22.03 -10.20 -7.39
N LYS A 278 21.48 -10.27 -8.59
CA LYS A 278 20.95 -9.09 -9.26
C LYS A 278 19.58 -8.71 -8.68
N PRO A 279 19.30 -7.42 -8.44
CA PRO A 279 18.04 -6.97 -7.85
C PRO A 279 16.84 -7.01 -8.82
N THR A 280 16.91 -7.77 -9.90
CA THR A 280 15.96 -7.76 -11.03
C THR A 280 14.97 -8.92 -11.05
N GLU A 281 14.94 -9.74 -9.99
CA GLU A 281 14.15 -10.99 -9.94
C GLU A 281 12.63 -10.81 -9.79
N GLY A 282 12.13 -9.59 -9.90
CA GLY A 282 10.68 -9.32 -9.84
C GLY A 282 10.01 -9.72 -8.53
N PRO A 283 8.75 -10.18 -8.57
CA PRO A 283 8.01 -10.59 -7.36
C PRO A 283 8.66 -11.74 -6.58
N GLY A 284 9.47 -12.59 -7.24
CA GLY A 284 10.24 -13.66 -6.62
C GLY A 284 11.35 -13.18 -5.68
N LEU A 285 11.72 -11.90 -5.73
CA LEU A 285 12.79 -11.34 -4.92
C LEU A 285 12.67 -11.68 -3.43
N LEU A 286 11.49 -11.55 -2.86
CA LEU A 286 11.26 -11.78 -1.43
C LEU A 286 11.07 -13.27 -1.08
N PHE A 287 10.55 -14.07 -2.01
CA PHE A 287 10.20 -15.46 -1.75
C PHE A 287 11.20 -16.47 -2.31
N ILE A 288 12.08 -16.06 -3.21
CA ILE A 288 13.12 -16.92 -3.80
C ILE A 288 14.50 -16.43 -3.39
N VAL A 289 14.79 -15.16 -3.65
CA VAL A 289 16.14 -14.61 -3.44
C VAL A 289 16.47 -14.42 -1.96
N LEU A 290 15.59 -13.77 -1.19
CA LEU A 290 15.89 -13.51 0.22
C LEU A 290 16.07 -14.78 1.07
N PRO A 291 15.24 -15.85 0.97
CA PRO A 291 15.53 -17.10 1.67
C PRO A 291 16.92 -17.65 1.34
N ALA A 292 17.31 -17.64 0.05
CA ALA A 292 18.63 -18.07 -0.40
C ALA A 292 19.76 -17.22 0.20
N VAL A 293 19.53 -15.90 0.35
CA VAL A 293 20.45 -14.97 1.01
C VAL A 293 20.61 -15.33 2.48
N PHE A 294 19.48 -15.46 3.20
CA PHE A 294 19.50 -15.74 4.62
C PHE A 294 20.07 -17.15 4.93
N ALA A 295 19.91 -18.12 4.04
CA ALA A 295 20.50 -19.46 4.21
C ALA A 295 22.04 -19.46 4.24
N LYS A 296 22.68 -18.45 3.61
CA LYS A 296 24.15 -18.37 3.52
C LYS A 296 24.80 -17.58 4.65
N ILE A 297 24.01 -16.98 5.54
CA ILE A 297 24.56 -16.12 6.61
C ILE A 297 24.39 -16.77 8.00
N PRO A 298 25.32 -16.54 8.95
CA PRO A 298 25.17 -16.98 10.32
C PRO A 298 23.88 -16.46 10.96
N PHE A 299 23.15 -17.33 11.65
CA PHE A 299 21.84 -17.06 12.26
C PHE A 299 20.75 -16.64 11.22
N GLY A 300 20.91 -17.00 9.95
CA GLY A 300 20.02 -16.58 8.86
C GLY A 300 18.57 -16.96 9.07
N GLN A 301 18.28 -18.15 9.61
CA GLN A 301 16.92 -18.55 9.99
C GLN A 301 16.27 -17.54 10.93
N PHE A 302 16.95 -17.10 11.98
CA PHE A 302 16.43 -16.15 12.95
C PHE A 302 16.11 -14.80 12.28
N PHE A 303 17.04 -14.27 11.49
CA PHE A 303 16.82 -12.99 10.78
C PHE A 303 15.77 -13.10 9.70
N PHE A 304 15.64 -14.25 9.03
CA PHE A 304 14.56 -14.45 8.04
C PHE A 304 13.18 -14.53 8.70
N ILE A 305 13.05 -15.19 9.85
CA ILE A 305 11.82 -15.17 10.65
C ILE A 305 11.47 -13.72 11.05
N MET A 306 12.45 -12.94 11.52
CA MET A 306 12.24 -11.53 11.85
C MET A 306 11.75 -10.73 10.64
N PHE A 307 12.35 -10.98 9.46
CA PHE A 307 11.92 -10.34 8.21
C PHE A 307 10.48 -10.72 7.83
N LEU A 308 10.12 -11.99 7.94
CA LEU A 308 8.76 -12.46 7.64
C LEU A 308 7.73 -11.91 8.63
N VAL A 309 8.05 -11.78 9.91
CA VAL A 309 7.18 -11.14 10.92
C VAL A 309 6.99 -9.66 10.59
N LEU A 310 8.08 -8.94 10.26
CA LEU A 310 8.02 -7.55 9.79
C LEU A 310 7.12 -7.44 8.56
N PHE A 311 7.31 -8.30 7.57
CA PHE A 311 6.56 -8.29 6.32
C PHE A 311 5.09 -8.64 6.54
N PHE A 312 4.79 -9.58 7.44
CA PHE A 312 3.43 -9.88 7.87
C PHE A 312 2.74 -8.67 8.50
N PHE A 313 3.39 -7.95 9.41
CA PHE A 313 2.81 -6.75 10.03
C PHE A 313 2.52 -5.65 9.01
N ALA A 314 3.46 -5.37 8.13
CA ALA A 314 3.26 -4.39 7.06
C ALA A 314 2.09 -4.78 6.15
N THR A 315 2.01 -6.06 5.78
CA THR A 315 0.94 -6.57 4.92
C THR A 315 -0.41 -6.52 5.64
N LEU A 316 -0.45 -6.91 6.92
CA LEU A 316 -1.68 -6.93 7.71
C LEU A 316 -2.22 -5.52 7.98
N THR A 317 -1.37 -4.53 8.28
CA THR A 317 -1.84 -3.14 8.51
C THR A 317 -2.50 -2.54 7.27
N SER A 318 -1.97 -2.83 6.08
CA SER A 318 -2.59 -2.41 4.82
C SER A 318 -3.89 -3.17 4.52
N ALA A 319 -3.95 -4.48 4.79
CA ALA A 319 -5.17 -5.28 4.63
C ALA A 319 -6.31 -4.77 5.53
N ILE A 320 -5.98 -4.41 6.77
CA ILE A 320 -6.92 -3.81 7.72
C ILE A 320 -7.54 -2.54 7.14
N SER A 321 -6.74 -1.65 6.56
CA SER A 321 -7.22 -0.39 5.98
C SER A 321 -8.13 -0.60 4.76
N MET A 322 -7.78 -1.58 3.92
CA MET A 322 -8.60 -1.93 2.75
C MET A 322 -9.94 -2.58 3.15
N LEU A 323 -9.95 -3.43 4.18
CA LEU A 323 -11.20 -3.99 4.68
C LEU A 323 -12.05 -2.90 5.35
N GLU A 324 -11.43 -1.98 6.08
CA GLU A 324 -12.11 -0.90 6.80
C GLU A 324 -12.98 -0.04 5.89
N ILE A 325 -12.47 0.41 4.74
CA ILE A 325 -13.26 1.26 3.83
C ILE A 325 -14.51 0.53 3.33
N VAL A 326 -14.39 -0.78 3.04
CA VAL A 326 -15.53 -1.58 2.56
C VAL A 326 -16.55 -1.77 3.69
N VAL A 327 -16.09 -2.11 4.89
CA VAL A 327 -16.93 -2.29 6.07
C VAL A 327 -17.62 -0.98 6.47
N ALA A 328 -16.89 0.13 6.49
CA ALA A 328 -17.44 1.44 6.81
C ALA A 328 -18.55 1.86 5.84
N SER A 329 -18.39 1.55 4.55
CA SER A 329 -19.42 1.87 3.54
C SER A 329 -20.74 1.12 3.74
N VAL A 330 -20.69 -0.07 4.33
CA VAL A 330 -21.86 -0.92 4.62
C VAL A 330 -22.42 -0.67 6.02
N ALA A 331 -21.55 -0.65 7.04
CA ALA A 331 -21.96 -0.44 8.43
C ALA A 331 -22.39 1.02 8.69
N LYS A 332 -21.79 1.98 7.97
CA LYS A 332 -22.02 3.44 8.16
C LYS A 332 -21.87 3.82 9.64
N ASP A 333 -22.82 4.58 10.17
CA ASP A 333 -22.84 5.03 11.57
C ASP A 333 -23.38 3.96 12.55
N ASN A 334 -23.57 2.70 12.12
CA ASN A 334 -24.13 1.64 12.97
C ASN A 334 -23.06 0.66 13.44
N GLU A 335 -22.48 0.92 14.62
CA GLU A 335 -21.44 0.09 15.23
C GLU A 335 -21.88 -1.36 15.51
N LYS A 336 -23.17 -1.57 15.83
CA LYS A 336 -23.69 -2.93 16.11
C LYS A 336 -23.63 -3.84 14.88
N LYS A 337 -23.68 -3.25 13.68
CA LYS A 337 -23.57 -4.01 12.42
C LYS A 337 -22.12 -4.30 12.01
N ARG A 338 -21.14 -3.63 12.64
CA ARG A 338 -19.75 -3.71 12.25
C ARG A 338 -19.15 -5.12 12.33
N PRO A 339 -19.30 -5.89 13.42
CA PRO A 339 -18.74 -7.24 13.47
C PRO A 339 -19.30 -8.16 12.38
N SER A 340 -20.62 -8.16 12.18
CA SER A 340 -21.27 -8.97 11.15
C SER A 340 -20.91 -8.50 9.73
N ALA A 341 -20.82 -7.20 9.49
CA ALA A 341 -20.36 -6.65 8.21
C ALA A 341 -18.90 -7.03 7.93
N SER A 342 -18.01 -6.92 8.92
CA SER A 342 -16.61 -7.32 8.78
C SER A 342 -16.47 -8.80 8.43
N LEU A 343 -17.22 -9.66 9.08
CA LEU A 343 -17.22 -11.09 8.80
C LEU A 343 -17.75 -11.39 7.39
N LEU A 344 -18.94 -10.88 7.06
CA LEU A 344 -19.58 -11.15 5.78
C LEU A 344 -18.74 -10.64 4.60
N ILE A 345 -18.27 -9.39 4.69
CA ILE A 345 -17.46 -8.77 3.65
C ILE A 345 -16.09 -9.46 3.54
N GLY A 346 -15.46 -9.76 4.67
CA GLY A 346 -14.17 -10.44 4.68
C GLY A 346 -14.25 -11.85 4.07
N ILE A 347 -15.31 -12.61 4.36
CA ILE A 347 -15.56 -13.92 3.72
C ILE A 347 -15.83 -13.74 2.22
N LEU A 348 -16.59 -12.72 1.82
CA LEU A 348 -16.86 -12.46 0.41
C LEU A 348 -15.58 -12.09 -0.35
N ILE A 349 -14.71 -11.24 0.22
CA ILE A 349 -13.40 -10.89 -0.35
C ILE A 349 -12.52 -12.15 -0.45
N PHE A 350 -12.48 -12.97 0.58
CA PHE A 350 -11.77 -14.26 0.57
C PHE A 350 -12.27 -15.15 -0.56
N ALA A 351 -13.57 -15.33 -0.70
CA ALA A 351 -14.16 -16.18 -1.73
C ALA A 351 -13.83 -15.66 -3.15
N VAL A 352 -13.92 -14.34 -3.38
CA VAL A 352 -13.54 -13.71 -4.66
C VAL A 352 -12.02 -13.80 -4.89
N GLY A 353 -11.23 -13.92 -3.85
CA GLY A 353 -9.78 -14.10 -3.93
C GLY A 353 -9.32 -15.54 -4.26
N ILE A 354 -10.19 -16.54 -4.11
CA ILE A 354 -9.83 -17.95 -4.39
C ILE A 354 -9.30 -18.15 -5.81
N PRO A 355 -9.91 -17.63 -6.89
CA PRO A 355 -9.34 -17.73 -8.23
C PRO A 355 -7.92 -17.12 -8.34
N SER A 356 -7.64 -16.03 -7.60
CA SER A 356 -6.29 -15.48 -7.54
C SER A 356 -5.31 -16.43 -6.84
N ALA A 357 -5.71 -17.11 -5.77
CA ALA A 357 -4.90 -18.10 -5.08
C ALA A 357 -4.61 -19.32 -5.97
N LEU A 358 -5.54 -19.71 -6.83
CA LEU A 358 -5.43 -20.84 -7.74
C LEU A 358 -4.69 -20.52 -9.05
N SER A 359 -4.41 -19.25 -9.30
CA SER A 359 -3.80 -18.77 -10.56
C SER A 359 -2.39 -19.31 -10.83
N PHE A 360 -1.71 -19.81 -9.81
CA PHE A 360 -0.35 -20.36 -9.92
C PHE A 360 -0.30 -21.89 -9.90
N GLY A 361 -1.46 -22.55 -9.79
CA GLY A 361 -1.63 -24.00 -9.76
C GLY A 361 -2.66 -24.46 -10.78
N ILE A 362 -3.78 -24.98 -10.30
CA ILE A 362 -4.83 -25.61 -11.13
C ILE A 362 -5.50 -24.65 -12.13
N MET A 363 -5.39 -23.33 -11.95
CA MET A 363 -5.92 -22.31 -12.86
C MET A 363 -4.81 -21.58 -13.66
N SER A 364 -3.57 -22.05 -13.64
CA SER A 364 -2.44 -21.40 -14.32
C SER A 364 -2.64 -21.23 -15.84
N ASP A 365 -3.37 -22.16 -16.46
CA ASP A 365 -3.67 -22.16 -17.91
C ASP A 365 -4.93 -21.34 -18.23
N VAL A 366 -5.72 -20.96 -17.24
CA VAL A 366 -6.92 -20.12 -17.43
C VAL A 366 -6.46 -18.66 -17.56
N LYS A 367 -6.35 -18.19 -18.81
CA LYS A 367 -5.91 -16.82 -19.11
C LYS A 367 -7.04 -16.00 -19.72
N ILE A 368 -7.24 -14.81 -19.17
CA ILE A 368 -8.18 -13.79 -19.65
C ILE A 368 -7.35 -12.61 -20.16
N PHE A 369 -7.46 -12.26 -21.44
CA PHE A 369 -6.60 -11.26 -22.09
C PHE A 369 -5.10 -11.58 -21.95
N GLY A 370 -4.72 -12.87 -21.96
CA GLY A 370 -3.33 -13.32 -21.81
C GLY A 370 -2.78 -13.26 -20.39
N LYS A 371 -3.57 -12.90 -19.39
CA LYS A 371 -3.19 -12.78 -17.98
C LYS A 371 -3.87 -13.86 -17.13
N THR A 372 -3.16 -14.33 -16.10
CA THR A 372 -3.80 -15.14 -15.04
C THR A 372 -4.86 -14.30 -14.30
N PHE A 373 -5.72 -14.93 -13.50
CA PHE A 373 -6.72 -14.18 -12.75
C PHE A 373 -6.07 -13.23 -11.74
N PHE A 374 -5.00 -13.65 -11.07
CA PHE A 374 -4.21 -12.80 -10.17
C PHE A 374 -3.66 -11.57 -10.90
N ASP A 375 -2.98 -11.77 -12.03
CA ASP A 375 -2.38 -10.68 -12.82
C ASP A 375 -3.44 -9.76 -13.41
N LEU A 376 -4.60 -10.28 -13.77
CA LEU A 376 -5.71 -9.49 -14.30
C LEU A 376 -6.28 -8.55 -13.24
N VAL A 377 -6.49 -9.05 -12.01
CA VAL A 377 -7.00 -8.23 -10.91
C VAL A 377 -5.96 -7.18 -10.49
N ASP A 378 -4.68 -7.57 -10.33
CA ASP A 378 -3.60 -6.61 -10.03
C ASP A 378 -3.49 -5.54 -11.12
N PHE A 379 -3.49 -5.93 -12.40
CA PHE A 379 -3.46 -4.99 -13.51
C PHE A 379 -4.65 -4.02 -13.49
N SER A 380 -5.85 -4.55 -13.31
CA SER A 380 -7.09 -3.73 -13.29
C SER A 380 -7.09 -2.71 -12.16
N VAL A 381 -6.57 -3.11 -11.00
CA VAL A 381 -6.45 -2.22 -9.84
C VAL A 381 -5.33 -1.20 -10.04
N SER A 382 -4.11 -1.68 -10.29
CA SER A 382 -2.90 -0.85 -10.29
C SER A 382 -2.86 0.12 -11.48
N ASN A 383 -3.37 -0.30 -12.65
CA ASN A 383 -3.26 0.46 -13.89
C ASN A 383 -4.56 1.15 -14.34
N VAL A 384 -5.71 0.77 -13.77
CA VAL A 384 -7.00 1.35 -14.16
C VAL A 384 -7.69 2.01 -12.99
N LEU A 385 -8.07 1.27 -11.94
CA LEU A 385 -8.93 1.79 -10.87
C LEU A 385 -8.24 2.85 -10.02
N LEU A 386 -6.99 2.63 -9.59
CA LEU A 386 -6.24 3.61 -8.79
C LEU A 386 -5.98 4.91 -9.58
N PRO A 387 -5.46 4.92 -10.81
CA PRO A 387 -5.31 6.14 -11.60
C PRO A 387 -6.62 6.87 -11.83
N LEU A 388 -7.71 6.16 -12.14
CA LEU A 388 -9.05 6.78 -12.29
C LEU A 388 -9.54 7.40 -10.99
N GLY A 389 -9.28 6.76 -9.84
CA GLY A 389 -9.60 7.30 -8.53
C GLY A 389 -8.83 8.58 -8.22
N VAL A 390 -7.52 8.58 -8.48
CA VAL A 390 -6.66 9.77 -8.35
C VAL A 390 -7.17 10.90 -9.24
N LEU A 391 -7.46 10.61 -10.51
CA LEU A 391 -8.00 11.60 -11.46
C LEU A 391 -9.33 12.17 -10.95
N ALA A 392 -10.25 11.31 -10.53
CA ALA A 392 -11.57 11.72 -10.05
C ALA A 392 -11.46 12.63 -8.81
N ILE A 393 -10.59 12.30 -7.83
CA ILE A 393 -10.38 13.09 -6.62
C ILE A 393 -9.71 14.42 -6.95
N SER A 394 -8.68 14.41 -7.81
CA SER A 394 -7.97 15.64 -8.22
C SER A 394 -8.86 16.63 -8.97
N LEU A 395 -9.83 16.13 -9.74
CA LEU A 395 -10.81 16.97 -10.39
C LEU A 395 -11.97 17.39 -9.46
N PHE A 396 -12.35 16.54 -8.52
CA PHE A 396 -13.46 16.79 -7.60
C PHE A 396 -13.17 17.95 -6.65
N VAL A 397 -12.05 17.91 -5.94
CA VAL A 397 -11.73 18.86 -4.87
C VAL A 397 -11.71 20.31 -5.38
N PRO A 398 -10.93 20.68 -6.42
CA PRO A 398 -10.85 22.07 -6.85
C PRO A 398 -12.09 22.58 -7.59
N ASN A 399 -12.98 21.69 -8.07
CA ASN A 399 -14.16 22.09 -8.84
C ASN A 399 -15.47 22.03 -8.05
N LYS A 400 -15.53 21.27 -6.94
CA LYS A 400 -16.78 21.05 -6.19
C LYS A 400 -16.71 21.48 -4.73
N MET A 401 -15.52 21.71 -4.18
CA MET A 401 -15.38 22.27 -2.84
C MET A 401 -15.00 23.76 -2.94
N SER A 402 -15.64 24.61 -2.12
CA SER A 402 -15.33 26.04 -2.16
C SER A 402 -13.93 26.31 -1.59
N LYS A 403 -13.25 27.34 -2.11
CA LYS A 403 -11.91 27.71 -1.61
C LYS A 403 -11.94 28.10 -0.15
N GLU A 404 -13.00 28.74 0.31
CA GLU A 404 -13.21 29.14 1.71
C GLU A 404 -13.25 27.90 2.61
N MET A 405 -14.00 26.87 2.21
CA MET A 405 -14.05 25.59 2.92
C MET A 405 -12.69 24.91 2.97
N LEU A 406 -11.98 24.86 1.83
CA LEU A 406 -10.65 24.28 1.74
C LEU A 406 -9.64 25.02 2.61
N MET A 407 -9.64 26.36 2.58
CA MET A 407 -8.77 27.19 3.40
C MET A 407 -9.07 27.01 4.91
N LYS A 408 -10.35 26.93 5.28
CA LYS A 408 -10.77 26.66 6.65
C LYS A 408 -10.30 25.28 7.16
N GLU A 409 -10.49 24.23 6.35
CA GLU A 409 -10.05 22.86 6.69
C GLU A 409 -8.51 22.74 6.77
N LEU A 410 -7.77 23.54 6.02
CA LEU A 410 -6.31 23.56 6.02
C LEU A 410 -5.73 24.63 6.96
N GLU A 411 -6.58 25.36 7.69
CA GLU A 411 -6.19 26.43 8.63
C GLU A 411 -5.33 27.52 7.97
N VAL A 412 -5.65 27.83 6.72
CA VAL A 412 -4.98 28.87 5.91
C VAL A 412 -5.65 30.22 6.19
N THR A 413 -4.82 31.22 6.49
CA THR A 413 -5.25 32.62 6.63
C THR A 413 -4.63 33.47 5.53
N GLU A 414 -5.07 34.73 5.40
CA GLU A 414 -4.51 35.67 4.42
C GLU A 414 -3.00 35.90 4.58
N THR A 415 -2.53 35.81 5.81
CA THR A 415 -1.14 36.05 6.18
C THR A 415 -0.29 34.79 6.32
N LYS A 416 -0.93 33.61 6.53
CA LYS A 416 -0.21 32.36 6.79
C LYS A 416 -0.72 31.23 5.87
N GLY A 417 0.20 30.63 5.13
CA GLY A 417 -0.05 29.41 4.34
C GLY A 417 -0.68 29.65 2.97
N LYS A 418 -1.05 30.89 2.60
CA LYS A 418 -1.74 31.20 1.33
C LYS A 418 -0.93 30.78 0.09
N THR A 419 0.37 30.97 0.10
CA THR A 419 1.26 30.55 -1.01
C THR A 419 1.26 29.04 -1.18
N LEU A 420 1.44 28.30 -0.07
CA LEU A 420 1.40 26.83 -0.11
C LEU A 420 0.03 26.29 -0.53
N PHE A 421 -1.04 26.93 -0.08
CA PHE A 421 -2.40 26.60 -0.51
C PHE A 421 -2.59 26.80 -2.03
N ASN A 422 -2.10 27.91 -2.56
CA ASN A 422 -2.21 28.20 -4.00
C ASN A 422 -1.39 27.18 -4.82
N ILE A 423 -0.19 26.81 -4.38
CA ILE A 423 0.62 25.77 -5.01
C ILE A 423 -0.12 24.43 -4.98
N TRP A 424 -0.62 24.01 -3.80
CA TRP A 424 -1.38 22.78 -3.65
C TRP A 424 -2.62 22.75 -4.54
N PHE A 425 -3.39 23.84 -4.57
CA PHE A 425 -4.59 23.96 -5.39
C PHE A 425 -4.27 23.92 -6.89
N PHE A 426 -3.16 24.59 -7.32
CA PHE A 426 -2.68 24.53 -8.69
C PHE A 426 -2.25 23.12 -9.09
N LEU A 427 -1.50 22.44 -8.25
CA LEU A 427 -1.09 21.05 -8.49
C LEU A 427 -2.30 20.13 -8.67
N LEU A 428 -3.29 20.21 -7.77
CA LEU A 428 -4.50 19.40 -7.85
C LEU A 428 -5.31 19.68 -9.11
N ARG A 429 -5.42 20.95 -9.49
CA ARG A 429 -6.32 21.35 -10.58
C ARG A 429 -5.75 21.10 -11.97
N TYR A 430 -4.44 21.26 -12.13
CA TYR A 430 -3.82 21.25 -13.45
C TYR A 430 -2.74 20.19 -13.61
N VAL A 431 -1.81 20.07 -12.69
CA VAL A 431 -0.64 19.20 -12.85
C VAL A 431 -1.03 17.73 -12.69
N ILE A 432 -1.68 17.40 -11.59
CA ILE A 432 -2.02 16.02 -11.26
C ILE A 432 -2.93 15.37 -12.30
N PRO A 433 -4.03 16.01 -12.77
CA PRO A 433 -4.88 15.40 -13.82
C PRO A 433 -4.10 15.09 -15.10
N VAL A 434 -3.28 16.01 -15.58
CA VAL A 434 -2.47 15.80 -16.79
C VAL A 434 -1.49 14.65 -16.59
N THR A 435 -0.80 14.66 -15.48
CA THR A 435 0.21 13.63 -15.15
C THR A 435 -0.43 12.24 -15.04
N VAL A 436 -1.58 12.15 -14.39
CA VAL A 436 -2.31 10.87 -14.23
C VAL A 436 -2.84 10.36 -15.57
N ILE A 437 -3.33 11.24 -16.44
CA ILE A 437 -3.77 10.85 -17.79
C ILE A 437 -2.59 10.26 -18.59
N ILE A 438 -1.41 10.88 -18.53
CA ILE A 438 -0.21 10.36 -19.21
C ILE A 438 0.15 8.96 -18.68
N VAL A 439 0.17 8.76 -17.34
CA VAL A 439 0.43 7.45 -16.75
C VAL A 439 -0.60 6.42 -17.17
N PHE A 440 -1.87 6.79 -17.11
CA PHE A 440 -2.97 5.90 -17.51
C PHE A 440 -2.85 5.47 -18.97
N LEU A 441 -2.61 6.41 -19.89
CA LEU A 441 -2.43 6.12 -21.32
C LEU A 441 -1.22 5.21 -21.58
N ASN A 442 -0.12 5.42 -20.84
CA ASN A 442 1.05 4.53 -20.92
C ASN A 442 0.73 3.12 -20.39
N ALA A 443 0.06 3.03 -19.25
CA ALA A 443 -0.28 1.76 -18.59
C ALA A 443 -1.17 0.86 -19.47
N ILE A 444 -2.10 1.45 -20.23
CA ILE A 444 -2.96 0.72 -21.19
C ILE A 444 -2.30 0.53 -22.56
N GLY A 445 -1.04 0.97 -22.73
CA GLY A 445 -0.24 0.70 -23.93
C GLY A 445 -0.49 1.64 -25.12
N VAL A 446 -1.20 2.76 -24.93
CA VAL A 446 -1.49 3.69 -26.03
C VAL A 446 -0.22 4.20 -26.68
N PHE A 447 0.82 4.57 -25.91
CA PHE A 447 2.06 5.07 -26.48
C PHE A 447 2.84 4.01 -27.26
N LYS A 448 2.69 2.71 -26.92
CA LYS A 448 3.29 1.61 -27.68
C LYS A 448 2.63 1.37 -29.05
N MET A 449 1.44 1.93 -29.27
CA MET A 449 0.76 1.84 -30.58
C MET A 449 1.29 2.87 -31.58
N PHE A 450 2.05 3.88 -31.10
CA PHE A 450 2.62 4.96 -31.91
C PHE A 450 4.16 4.93 -31.98
N ALA A 451 4.80 4.02 -31.23
CA ALA A 451 6.24 3.77 -31.26
C ALA A 451 6.56 2.59 -32.19
#